data_152c7d211e907e2216b3a44ed661b2f1
#
_entry.id   152c7d211e907e2216b3a44ed661b2f1
#
_cell.length_a   1.000
_cell.length_b   1.000
_cell.length_c   1.000
_cell.angle_alpha   90.00
_cell.angle_beta   90.00
_cell.angle_gamma   90.00
#
_symmetry.space_group_name_H-M   'P 1'
#
loop_
_entity.id
_entity.type
_entity.pdbx_description
1 polymer ?
#
loop_
_entity_poly.entity_id
_entity_poly.type
_entity_poly.pdbx_seq_one_letter_code
_entity_poly.pdbx_strand_id
1 'polypeptide(L)'
;MKEITIYGKKLPMRMTMGAMLRFKRMTGKDVEEIGHDVALLVTFMYCCVASACNADNVEFGMDLDKFADGMSVEDMNGFAETLTAAPDEKKSRTEA
;
A
#
# COMPACT_ATOMS: atom_id res chain seq x y z
N MET A 1 0.30 -9.69 0.58
CA MET A 1 -0.74 -9.28 1.53
C MET A 1 -1.92 -8.70 0.75
N LYS A 2 -3.10 -9.26 0.96
CA LYS A 2 -4.29 -8.85 0.21
C LYS A 2 -5.30 -8.08 1.04
N GLU A 3 -5.16 -8.10 2.34
CA GLU A 3 -6.04 -7.41 3.27
C GLU A 3 -5.24 -6.87 4.42
N ILE A 4 -5.77 -5.81 5.03
CA ILE A 4 -5.20 -5.27 6.25
C ILE A 4 -6.35 -4.97 7.20
N THR A 5 -6.12 -5.16 8.49
CA THR A 5 -7.13 -4.87 9.50
C THR A 5 -6.75 -3.58 10.20
N ILE A 6 -7.61 -2.57 10.10
CA ILE A 6 -7.41 -1.27 10.71
C ILE A 6 -8.63 -0.97 11.58
N TYR A 7 -8.42 -0.75 12.85
CA TYR A 7 -9.51 -0.50 13.82
C TYR A 7 -10.56 -1.61 13.78
N GLY A 8 -10.09 -2.86 13.66
CA GLY A 8 -10.99 -4.01 13.62
C GLY A 8 -11.74 -4.22 12.32
N LYS A 9 -11.49 -3.38 11.33
CA LYS A 9 -12.15 -3.46 10.04
C LYS A 9 -11.21 -4.04 9.00
N LYS A 10 -11.64 -5.09 8.31
CA LYS A 10 -10.86 -5.68 7.23
C LYS A 10 -11.02 -4.86 5.96
N LEU A 11 -9.89 -4.45 5.41
CA LEU A 11 -9.88 -3.63 4.21
C LEU A 11 -9.05 -4.31 3.13
N PRO A 12 -9.49 -4.26 1.87
CA PRO A 12 -8.67 -4.82 0.78
C PRO A 12 -7.45 -3.95 0.56
N MET A 13 -6.36 -4.58 0.14
CA MET A 13 -5.12 -3.86 -0.15
C MET A 13 -4.44 -4.51 -1.35
N ARG A 14 -4.30 -3.76 -2.43
CA ARG A 14 -3.65 -4.25 -3.65
C ARG A 14 -2.80 -3.15 -4.26
N MET A 15 -1.70 -3.56 -4.88
CA MET A 15 -0.85 -2.62 -5.62
C MET A 15 -1.42 -2.48 -7.04
N THR A 16 -2.27 -1.49 -7.22
CA THR A 16 -2.91 -1.21 -8.50
C THR A 16 -2.25 -0.01 -9.16
N MET A 17 -2.54 0.20 -10.44
CA MET A 17 -2.10 1.41 -11.10
C MET A 17 -2.70 2.65 -10.44
N GLY A 18 -3.94 2.51 -9.94
CA GLY A 18 -4.58 3.61 -9.20
C GLY A 18 -3.83 3.97 -7.93
N ALA A 19 -3.26 2.96 -7.25
CA ALA A 19 -2.45 3.21 -6.06
C ALA A 19 -1.19 4.00 -6.43
N MET A 20 -0.55 3.63 -7.52
CA MET A 20 0.66 4.33 -7.98
C MET A 20 0.36 5.77 -8.38
N LEU A 21 -0.76 5.98 -9.05
CA LEU A 21 -1.18 7.34 -9.41
C LEU A 21 -1.44 8.20 -8.18
N ARG A 22 -2.14 7.64 -7.20
CA ARG A 22 -2.40 8.37 -5.95
C ARG A 22 -1.12 8.72 -5.23
N PHE A 23 -0.20 7.75 -5.17
CA PHE A 23 1.08 7.97 -4.51
C PHE A 23 1.86 9.11 -5.19
N LYS A 24 1.93 9.08 -6.51
CA LYS A 24 2.62 10.13 -7.27
C LYS A 24 2.00 11.50 -7.02
N ARG A 25 0.67 11.57 -7.00
CA ARG A 25 -0.02 12.84 -6.75
C ARG A 25 0.21 13.36 -5.34
N MET A 26 0.28 12.45 -4.36
CA MET A 26 0.43 12.85 -2.96
C MET A 26 1.86 13.24 -2.61
N THR A 27 2.85 12.57 -3.20
CA THR A 27 4.25 12.71 -2.80
C THR A 27 5.13 13.34 -3.85
N GLY A 28 4.71 13.31 -5.11
CA GLY A 28 5.55 13.72 -6.22
C GLY A 28 6.63 12.70 -6.58
N LYS A 29 6.61 11.54 -5.93
CA LYS A 29 7.64 10.51 -6.10
C LYS A 29 7.05 9.24 -6.69
N ASP A 30 7.92 8.44 -7.30
CA ASP A 30 7.55 7.13 -7.78
C ASP A 30 7.74 6.09 -6.69
N VAL A 31 7.06 4.95 -6.83
CA VAL A 31 7.13 3.88 -5.83
C VAL A 31 8.58 3.42 -5.62
N GLU A 32 9.38 3.42 -6.67
CA GLU A 32 10.78 3.01 -6.60
C GLU A 32 11.61 3.90 -5.68
N GLU A 33 11.14 5.09 -5.39
CA GLU A 33 11.86 6.04 -4.56
C GLU A 33 11.57 5.88 -3.07
N ILE A 34 10.73 4.92 -2.71
CA ILE A 34 10.36 4.70 -1.30
C ILE A 34 11.58 4.31 -0.47
N GLY A 35 12.38 3.37 -0.98
CA GLY A 35 13.57 2.90 -0.27
C GLY A 35 13.23 2.47 1.15
N HIS A 36 13.92 3.07 2.12
CA HIS A 36 13.69 2.78 3.54
C HIS A 36 12.94 3.89 4.25
N ASP A 37 12.29 4.77 3.50
CA ASP A 37 11.54 5.89 4.08
C ASP A 37 10.19 5.38 4.58
N VAL A 38 10.03 5.30 5.90
CA VAL A 38 8.82 4.78 6.52
C VAL A 38 7.60 5.63 6.15
N ALA A 39 7.76 6.94 6.13
CA ALA A 39 6.63 7.82 5.80
C ALA A 39 6.13 7.57 4.38
N LEU A 40 7.04 7.39 3.43
CA LEU A 40 6.66 7.08 2.06
C LEU A 40 6.02 5.70 1.97
N LEU A 41 6.53 4.73 2.71
CA LEU A 41 5.99 3.37 2.71
C LEU A 41 4.54 3.37 3.23
N VAL A 42 4.30 4.03 4.35
CA VAL A 42 2.96 4.12 4.92
C VAL A 42 2.01 4.84 3.95
N THR A 43 2.49 5.90 3.31
CA THR A 43 1.69 6.63 2.33
C THR A 43 1.30 5.73 1.17
N PHE A 44 2.23 4.91 0.69
CA PHE A 44 1.91 3.99 -0.39
C PHE A 44 0.91 2.92 0.05
N MET A 45 1.06 2.38 1.26
CA MET A 45 0.08 1.43 1.80
C MET A 45 -1.32 2.04 1.83
N TYR A 46 -1.41 3.29 2.27
CA TYR A 46 -2.67 4.02 2.27
C TYR A 46 -3.26 4.09 0.85
N CYS A 47 -2.43 4.39 -0.12
CA CYS A 47 -2.87 4.46 -1.52
C CYS A 47 -3.35 3.10 -2.01
N CYS A 48 -2.68 2.02 -1.63
CA CYS A 48 -3.06 0.67 -2.03
C CYS A 48 -4.44 0.30 -1.46
N VAL A 49 -4.69 0.67 -0.20
CA VAL A 49 -5.99 0.39 0.42
C VAL A 49 -7.08 1.27 -0.20
N ALA A 50 -6.79 2.56 -0.36
CA ALA A 50 -7.78 3.48 -0.94
C ALA A 50 -8.18 3.05 -2.34
N SER A 51 -7.22 2.65 -3.15
CA SER A 51 -7.50 2.20 -4.51
C SER A 51 -8.30 0.90 -4.52
N ALA A 52 -7.92 -0.06 -3.68
CA ALA A 52 -8.63 -1.34 -3.61
C ALA A 52 -10.06 -1.14 -3.12
N CYS A 53 -10.25 -0.30 -2.11
CA CYS A 53 -11.58 -0.01 -1.60
C CYS A 53 -12.44 0.64 -2.68
N ASN A 54 -11.89 1.57 -3.42
CA ASN A 54 -12.62 2.21 -4.50
C ASN A 54 -13.02 1.21 -5.57
N ALA A 55 -12.12 0.31 -5.94
CA ALA A 55 -12.39 -0.69 -6.97
C ALA A 55 -13.45 -1.70 -6.51
N ASP A 56 -13.47 -2.01 -5.23
CA ASP A 56 -14.37 -3.03 -4.67
C ASP A 56 -15.65 -2.44 -4.09
N ASN A 57 -15.84 -1.13 -4.21
CA ASN A 57 -16.99 -0.42 -3.64
C ASN A 57 -17.09 -0.58 -2.13
N VAL A 58 -15.95 -0.60 -1.48
CA VAL A 58 -15.86 -0.66 -0.01
C VAL A 58 -15.61 0.76 0.49
N GLU A 59 -16.38 1.18 1.49
CA GLU A 59 -16.18 2.50 2.07
C GLU A 59 -14.90 2.51 2.90
N PHE A 60 -13.97 3.39 2.57
CA PHE A 60 -12.71 3.50 3.28
C PHE A 60 -12.83 4.51 4.45
N GLY A 61 -13.21 5.73 4.14
CA GLY A 61 -13.57 6.73 5.13
C GLY A 61 -12.46 7.20 6.07
N MET A 62 -11.20 7.00 5.71
CA MET A 62 -10.07 7.42 6.54
C MET A 62 -9.11 8.27 5.76
N ASP A 63 -8.51 9.27 6.45
CA ASP A 63 -7.40 9.99 5.85
C ASP A 63 -6.09 9.26 6.20
N LEU A 64 -4.98 9.80 5.73
CA LEU A 64 -3.68 9.17 5.91
C LEU A 64 -3.30 9.03 7.38
N ASP A 65 -3.51 10.08 8.16
CA ASP A 65 -3.14 10.05 9.57
C ASP A 65 -3.96 9.02 10.35
N LYS A 66 -5.26 8.99 10.09
CA LYS A 66 -6.14 8.02 10.74
C LYS A 66 -5.73 6.59 10.40
N PHE A 67 -5.45 6.35 9.12
CA PHE A 67 -5.02 5.05 8.66
C PHE A 67 -3.72 4.64 9.35
N ALA A 68 -2.75 5.54 9.38
CA ALA A 68 -1.45 5.25 9.96
C ALA A 68 -1.55 4.96 11.46
N ASP A 69 -2.41 5.71 12.16
CA ASP A 69 -2.57 5.52 13.61
C ASP A 69 -3.17 4.17 13.95
N GLY A 70 -3.91 3.57 13.04
CA GLY A 70 -4.52 2.26 13.27
C GLY A 70 -3.66 1.09 12.83
N MET A 71 -2.48 1.37 12.27
CA MET A 71 -1.62 0.34 11.70
C MET A 71 -0.46 0.03 12.63
N SER A 72 -0.10 -1.24 12.71
CA SER A 72 1.03 -1.67 13.54
C SER A 72 2.32 -1.70 12.75
N VAL A 73 3.44 -1.76 13.48
CA VAL A 73 4.75 -1.93 12.85
C VAL A 73 4.82 -3.26 12.10
N GLU A 74 4.15 -4.28 12.63
CA GLU A 74 4.11 -5.59 11.98
C GLU A 74 3.41 -5.54 10.63
N ASP A 75 2.32 -4.77 10.54
CA ASP A 75 1.62 -4.59 9.27
C ASP A 75 2.54 -3.95 8.23
N MET A 76 3.29 -2.94 8.66
CA MET A 76 4.23 -2.25 7.79
C MET A 76 5.33 -3.19 7.31
N ASN A 77 5.88 -3.98 8.22
CA ASN A 77 6.95 -4.91 7.87
C ASN A 77 6.47 -5.97 6.89
N GLY A 78 5.25 -6.48 7.08
CA GLY A 78 4.67 -7.45 6.16
C GLY A 78 4.51 -6.89 4.76
N PHE A 79 4.08 -5.64 4.67
CA PHE A 79 3.94 -4.98 3.37
C PHE A 79 5.31 -4.73 2.73
N ALA A 80 6.28 -4.30 3.53
CA ALA A 80 7.62 -4.04 3.03
C ALA A 80 8.24 -5.30 2.43
N GLU A 81 8.02 -6.44 3.07
CA GLU A 81 8.49 -7.73 2.54
C GLU A 81 7.85 -8.02 1.18
N THR A 82 6.58 -7.70 1.04
CA THR A 82 5.89 -7.89 -0.23
C THR A 82 6.54 -7.06 -1.33
N LEU A 83 6.91 -5.83 -1.03
CA LEU A 83 7.55 -4.94 -2.01
C LEU A 83 8.94 -5.45 -2.41
N THR A 84 9.71 -5.94 -1.46
CA THR A 84 11.09 -6.33 -1.74
C THR A 84 11.20 -7.75 -2.28
N ALA A 85 10.23 -8.62 -1.99
CA ALA A 85 10.25 -10.01 -2.40
C ALA A 85 9.87 -10.19 -3.87
N ALA A 86 9.36 -9.26 -4.49
CA ALA A 86 8.83 -9.34 -5.85
C ALA A 86 9.54 -10.28 -6.78
N PRO A 87 9.59 -10.57 -6.79
CA PRO A 87 9.70 -11.05 -7.46
C PRO A 87 9.73 -11.70 -8.05
N ASP A 88 9.78 -11.86 -7.68
CA ASP A 88 10.08 -12.37 -8.07
C ASP A 88 9.80 -12.68 -8.77
N GLU A 89 9.64 -12.86 -8.52
CA GLU A 89 9.65 -13.09 -8.88
C GLU A 89 9.41 -12.87 -9.69
N LYS A 90 9.27 -12.95 -9.61
CA LYS A 90 9.35 -12.83 -10.10
C LYS A 90 9.35 -12.50 -10.95
N LYS A 91 9.29 -12.85 -10.97
CA LYS A 91 9.61 -12.69 -11.58
C LYS A 91 9.42 -12.28 -12.48
N SER A 92 9.23 -12.41 -12.42
CA SER A 92 9.41 -12.12 -13.05
C SER A 92 8.96 -11.64 -13.90
N ARG A 93 8.81 -11.75 -13.94
CA ARG A 93 8.81 -11.34 -14.48
C ARG A 93 8.81 -10.97 -15.34
N THR A 94 8.73 -11.13 -15.31
CA THR A 94 9.09 -10.86 -15.88
C THR A 94 8.97 -10.60 -16.61
N GLU A 95 8.83 -10.77 -16.71
CA GLU A 95 9.10 -10.56 -17.21
C GLU A 95 9.05 -10.25 -17.87
N ALA A 96 8.96 -10.42 -17.86
CA ALA A 96 9.21 -10.05 -18.38
C ALA A 96 9.14 -9.99 -18.70
#